data_0281cd471016de8c5e1185c9227f7e70
#
_entry.id   0281cd471016de8c5e1185c9227f7e70
#
_cell.length_a   1.000
_cell.length_b   1.000
_cell.length_c   1.000
_cell.angle_alpha   90.00
_cell.angle_beta   90.00
_cell.angle_gamma   90.00
#
_symmetry.space_group_name_H-M   'P 1'
#
loop_
_entity.id
_entity.type
_entity.pdbx_description
1 polymer ?
#
loop_
_entity_poly.entity_id
_entity_poly.type
_entity_poly.pdbx_seq_one_letter_code
_entity_poly.pdbx_strand_id
1 'polypeptide(L)'
;MKEKKEYYQVNEICKLKNMTARNVRAIIAKLDVNKSDYMVRKAKNGVWEIHHLMLPMFKRQRKKENSYYALTIDPVCDLSEKDIDLMMDYVFTSTGEPNLEINYVVHTKIANGRNHIHAYVKTKQKRKLVSVINLCFSNSSYKLTDVFDLNGWVEYITRTGAQIITLN
;
A
#
# COMPACT_ATOMS: atom_id res chain seq x y z
N MET A 1 -2.21 39.42 -0.16
CA MET A 1 -1.96 38.08 0.43
C MET A 1 -3.13 37.76 1.35
N LYS A 2 -3.87 36.66 1.12
CA LYS A 2 -4.90 36.21 2.08
C LYS A 2 -4.16 35.72 3.33
N GLU A 3 -4.47 36.28 4.51
CA GLU A 3 -3.97 35.79 5.78
C GLU A 3 -4.27 34.29 5.90
N LYS A 4 -3.24 33.48 6.15
CA LYS A 4 -3.42 32.06 6.41
C LYS A 4 -4.13 31.91 7.76
N LYS A 5 -5.34 31.38 7.73
CA LYS A 5 -6.09 31.04 8.94
C LYS A 5 -5.28 30.05 9.78
N GLU A 6 -5.13 30.36 11.06
CA GLU A 6 -4.31 29.54 11.96
C GLU A 6 -5.00 28.20 12.32
N TYR A 7 -6.30 28.24 12.61
CA TYR A 7 -7.10 27.06 12.99
C TYR A 7 -8.28 26.84 12.04
N TYR A 8 -8.54 25.57 11.75
CA TYR A 8 -9.64 25.11 10.91
C TYR A 8 -10.59 24.21 11.69
N GLN A 9 -11.89 24.41 11.50
CA GLN A 9 -12.93 23.56 12.04
C GLN A 9 -13.18 22.34 11.14
N VAL A 10 -13.84 21.30 11.69
CA VAL A 10 -14.17 20.06 10.96
C VAL A 10 -14.84 20.34 9.61
N ASN A 11 -15.85 21.21 9.59
CA ASN A 11 -16.59 21.53 8.35
C ASN A 11 -15.71 22.21 7.28
N GLU A 12 -14.76 23.01 7.70
CA GLU A 12 -13.83 23.66 6.78
C GLU A 12 -12.84 22.66 6.18
N ILE A 13 -12.33 21.73 7.03
CA ILE A 13 -11.47 20.63 6.58
C ILE A 13 -12.22 19.71 5.61
N CYS A 14 -13.51 19.43 5.88
CA CYS A 14 -14.35 18.65 4.97
C CYS A 14 -14.39 19.27 3.58
N LYS A 15 -14.62 20.58 3.49
CA LYS A 15 -14.64 21.31 2.22
C LYS A 15 -13.26 21.36 1.56
N LEU A 16 -12.22 21.68 2.33
CA LEU A 16 -10.85 21.86 1.83
C LEU A 16 -10.25 20.55 1.31
N LYS A 17 -10.56 19.42 1.96
CA LYS A 17 -9.98 18.10 1.66
C LYS A 17 -10.93 17.15 0.95
N ASN A 18 -12.16 17.61 0.62
CA ASN A 18 -13.22 16.78 0.04
C ASN A 18 -13.43 15.48 0.84
N MET A 19 -13.63 15.62 2.17
CA MET A 19 -13.80 14.53 3.11
C MET A 19 -15.12 14.61 3.86
N THR A 20 -15.63 13.48 4.34
CA THR A 20 -16.78 13.48 5.23
C THR A 20 -16.38 13.86 6.65
N ALA A 21 -17.31 14.47 7.42
CA ALA A 21 -17.08 14.83 8.82
C ALA A 21 -16.72 13.61 9.70
N ARG A 22 -17.27 12.43 9.37
CA ARG A 22 -16.93 11.15 10.02
C ARG A 22 -15.45 10.81 9.84
N ASN A 23 -14.93 10.93 8.62
CA ASN A 23 -13.52 10.64 8.33
C ASN A 23 -12.59 11.65 8.99
N VAL A 24 -12.96 12.95 8.98
CA VAL A 24 -12.17 13.99 9.66
C VAL A 24 -12.10 13.71 11.16
N ARG A 25 -13.23 13.40 11.82
CA ARG A 25 -13.26 13.06 13.25
C ARG A 25 -12.48 11.78 13.58
N ALA A 26 -12.53 10.77 12.71
CA ALA A 26 -11.75 9.54 12.88
C ALA A 26 -10.23 9.79 12.82
N ILE A 27 -9.78 10.74 11.99
CA ILE A 27 -8.38 11.17 11.97
C ILE A 27 -8.04 11.93 13.26
N ILE A 28 -8.88 12.86 13.68
CA ILE A 28 -8.71 13.62 14.93
C ILE A 28 -8.55 12.65 16.13
N ALA A 29 -9.42 11.64 16.23
CA ALA A 29 -9.36 10.65 17.29
C ALA A 29 -8.03 9.87 17.31
N LYS A 30 -7.43 9.60 16.16
CA LYS A 30 -6.10 8.96 16.06
C LYS A 30 -4.96 9.92 16.40
N LEU A 31 -5.16 11.22 16.20
CA LEU A 31 -4.16 12.25 16.47
C LEU A 31 -4.13 12.64 17.97
N ASP A 32 -5.23 12.44 18.68
CA ASP A 32 -5.46 12.94 20.05
C ASP A 32 -4.61 12.21 21.12
N VAL A 33 -4.09 11.04 20.81
CA VAL A 33 -3.46 10.18 21.82
C VAL A 33 -2.12 10.69 22.35
N ASN A 34 -1.47 11.69 21.70
CA ASN A 34 -0.12 12.14 22.12
C ASN A 34 0.21 13.61 21.78
N LYS A 35 -0.75 14.54 21.75
CA LYS A 35 -0.47 15.89 21.23
C LYS A 35 -0.82 17.01 22.17
N SER A 36 0.00 18.05 22.09
CA SER A 36 -0.24 19.30 22.80
C SER A 36 -1.57 19.90 22.36
N ASP A 37 -2.32 20.45 23.31
CA ASP A 37 -3.60 21.16 23.08
C ASP A 37 -3.51 22.29 22.05
N TYR A 38 -2.29 22.67 21.67
CA TYR A 38 -2.02 23.68 20.65
C TYR A 38 -2.31 23.21 19.23
N MET A 39 -2.04 21.95 18.88
CA MET A 39 -2.18 21.46 17.49
C MET A 39 -3.60 21.01 17.17
N VAL A 40 -4.28 20.38 18.16
CA VAL A 40 -5.66 19.89 18.03
C VAL A 40 -6.34 20.16 19.38
N ARG A 41 -7.32 21.06 19.39
CA ARG A 41 -8.00 21.47 20.60
C ARG A 41 -9.52 21.50 20.42
N LYS A 42 -10.24 21.49 21.52
CA LYS A 42 -11.67 21.84 21.53
C LYS A 42 -11.83 23.30 21.95
N ALA A 43 -12.53 24.07 21.14
CA ALA A 43 -12.96 25.40 21.51
C ALA A 43 -13.97 25.36 22.68
N LYS A 44 -14.22 26.49 23.35
CA LYS A 44 -15.18 26.60 24.48
C LYS A 44 -16.58 26.08 24.15
N ASN A 45 -16.99 26.13 22.88
CA ASN A 45 -18.27 25.60 22.40
C ASN A 45 -18.21 24.10 22.03
N GLY A 46 -17.13 23.38 22.37
CA GLY A 46 -16.96 21.96 22.08
C GLY A 46 -16.58 21.61 20.63
N VAL A 47 -16.40 22.61 19.77
CA VAL A 47 -16.02 22.40 18.37
C VAL A 47 -14.51 22.12 18.27
N TRP A 48 -14.14 21.13 17.45
CA TRP A 48 -12.74 20.83 17.18
C TRP A 48 -12.10 21.94 16.34
N GLU A 49 -10.94 22.40 16.77
CA GLU A 49 -10.05 23.33 16.09
C GLU A 49 -8.71 22.66 15.83
N ILE A 50 -8.31 22.63 14.58
CA ILE A 50 -7.12 21.96 14.08
C ILE A 50 -6.17 23.01 13.50
N HIS A 51 -4.97 23.07 14.00
CA HIS A 51 -3.95 23.98 13.52
C HIS A 51 -3.60 23.68 12.05
N HIS A 52 -3.34 24.70 11.24
CA HIS A 52 -3.07 24.57 9.80
C HIS A 52 -1.91 23.62 9.47
N LEU A 53 -0.89 23.50 10.32
CA LEU A 53 0.22 22.56 10.16
C LEU A 53 -0.20 21.08 10.19
N MET A 54 -1.39 20.79 10.74
CA MET A 54 -1.93 19.43 10.77
C MET A 54 -2.74 19.08 9.49
N LEU A 55 -3.06 20.04 8.63
CA LEU A 55 -3.84 19.81 7.42
C LEU A 55 -3.26 18.75 6.46
N PRO A 56 -1.93 18.56 6.34
CA PRO A 56 -1.35 17.47 5.54
C PRO A 56 -1.73 16.06 6.05
N MET A 57 -2.10 15.92 7.33
CA MET A 57 -2.53 14.64 7.91
C MET A 57 -3.93 14.22 7.46
N PHE A 58 -4.76 15.19 7.01
CA PHE A 58 -6.11 14.94 6.52
C PHE A 58 -6.06 14.56 5.04
N LYS A 59 -5.79 13.28 4.78
CA LYS A 59 -5.77 12.71 3.44
C LYS A 59 -7.00 11.82 3.27
N ARG A 60 -7.69 11.98 2.11
CA ARG A 60 -8.77 11.07 1.74
C ARG A 60 -8.21 9.66 1.59
N GLN A 61 -8.74 8.71 2.35
CA GLN A 61 -8.41 7.30 2.10
C GLN A 61 -9.04 6.91 0.76
N ARG A 62 -8.21 6.46 -0.17
CA ARG A 62 -8.71 5.88 -1.41
C ARG A 62 -9.45 4.59 -1.06
N LYS A 63 -10.65 4.42 -1.59
CA LYS A 63 -11.38 3.16 -1.48
C LYS A 63 -10.72 2.18 -2.46
N LYS A 64 -10.35 1.03 -1.96
CA LYS A 64 -9.85 -0.05 -2.80
C LYS A 64 -11.05 -0.63 -3.57
N GLU A 65 -11.01 -0.57 -4.89
CA GLU A 65 -12.09 -1.04 -5.78
C GLU A 65 -11.87 -2.47 -6.26
N ASN A 66 -10.66 -2.98 -6.07
CA ASN A 66 -10.27 -4.34 -6.43
C ASN A 66 -9.79 -5.14 -5.21
N SER A 67 -9.61 -6.45 -5.37
CA SER A 67 -9.13 -7.37 -4.32
C SER A 67 -7.64 -7.69 -4.43
N TYR A 68 -6.90 -7.00 -5.29
CA TYR A 68 -5.49 -7.28 -5.53
C TYR A 68 -4.55 -6.53 -4.58
N TYR A 69 -3.39 -7.15 -4.35
CA TYR A 69 -2.24 -6.59 -3.66
C TYR A 69 -1.07 -6.50 -4.63
N ALA A 70 -0.34 -5.39 -4.62
CA ALA A 70 0.96 -5.29 -5.27
C ALA A 70 1.99 -5.99 -4.39
N LEU A 71 2.72 -6.93 -4.97
CA LEU A 71 3.81 -7.64 -4.32
C LEU A 71 5.11 -7.32 -5.07
N THR A 72 6.14 -6.99 -4.32
CA THR A 72 7.50 -6.91 -4.83
C THR A 72 8.36 -7.80 -3.96
N ILE A 73 9.19 -8.66 -4.56
CA ILE A 73 10.19 -9.49 -3.86
C ILE A 73 11.56 -9.16 -4.43
N ASP A 74 12.49 -8.89 -3.56
CA ASP A 74 13.88 -8.59 -3.90
C ASP A 74 14.79 -9.64 -3.25
N PRO A 75 15.15 -10.71 -3.99
CA PRO A 75 16.01 -11.76 -3.49
C PRO A 75 17.41 -11.25 -3.10
N VAL A 76 17.98 -11.79 -2.05
CA VAL A 76 19.35 -11.46 -1.62
C VAL A 76 20.39 -12.12 -2.51
N CYS A 77 20.11 -13.34 -2.99
CA CYS A 77 20.98 -14.08 -3.91
C CYS A 77 20.60 -13.82 -5.37
N ASP A 78 21.51 -14.10 -6.26
CA ASP A 78 21.25 -14.07 -7.69
C ASP A 78 20.50 -15.34 -8.09
N LEU A 79 19.24 -15.16 -8.48
CA LEU A 79 18.34 -16.23 -8.92
C LEU A 79 18.10 -16.09 -10.41
N SER A 80 18.19 -17.19 -11.16
CA SER A 80 17.75 -17.21 -12.54
C SER A 80 16.22 -17.06 -12.64
N GLU A 81 15.71 -16.66 -13.80
CA GLU A 81 14.25 -16.61 -14.04
C GLU A 81 13.62 -17.98 -13.76
N LYS A 82 14.26 -19.06 -14.19
CA LYS A 82 13.77 -20.42 -13.97
C LYS A 82 13.69 -20.78 -12.46
N ASP A 83 14.66 -20.35 -11.66
CA ASP A 83 14.61 -20.57 -10.21
C ASP A 83 13.46 -19.79 -9.58
N ILE A 84 13.25 -18.54 -10.02
CA ILE A 84 12.14 -17.70 -9.58
C ILE A 84 10.81 -18.35 -9.94
N ASP A 85 10.65 -18.87 -11.17
CA ASP A 85 9.42 -19.55 -11.58
C ASP A 85 9.09 -20.75 -10.70
N LEU A 86 10.08 -21.59 -10.42
CA LEU A 86 9.92 -22.74 -9.53
C LEU A 86 9.54 -22.30 -8.09
N MET A 87 10.16 -21.24 -7.59
CA MET A 87 9.86 -20.71 -6.25
C MET A 87 8.47 -20.09 -6.19
N MET A 88 8.04 -19.38 -7.24
CA MET A 88 6.69 -18.79 -7.31
C MET A 88 5.62 -19.85 -7.46
N ASP A 89 5.87 -20.91 -8.21
CA ASP A 89 4.97 -22.08 -8.30
C ASP A 89 4.84 -22.77 -6.94
N TYR A 90 5.93 -22.94 -6.21
CA TYR A 90 5.90 -23.45 -4.84
C TYR A 90 5.12 -22.51 -3.89
N VAL A 91 5.28 -21.17 -4.00
CA VAL A 91 4.48 -20.20 -3.22
C VAL A 91 3.01 -20.38 -3.50
N PHE A 92 2.63 -20.51 -4.77
CA PHE A 92 1.26 -20.71 -5.18
C PHE A 92 0.68 -22.00 -4.59
N THR A 93 1.34 -23.14 -4.82
CA THR A 93 0.85 -24.46 -4.40
C THR A 93 0.82 -24.61 -2.87
N SER A 94 1.86 -24.13 -2.15
CA SER A 94 1.96 -24.23 -0.69
C SER A 94 1.02 -23.29 0.05
N THR A 95 0.59 -22.17 -0.58
CA THR A 95 -0.45 -21.32 -0.03
C THR A 95 -1.79 -22.06 0.05
N GLY A 96 -2.09 -22.94 -0.92
CA GLY A 96 -3.25 -23.83 -0.89
C GLY A 96 -4.61 -23.08 -0.76
N GLU A 97 -4.71 -21.88 -1.32
CA GLU A 97 -5.94 -21.11 -1.34
C GLU A 97 -6.67 -21.36 -2.67
N PRO A 98 -7.92 -21.85 -2.67
CA PRO A 98 -8.63 -22.27 -3.91
C PRO A 98 -8.84 -21.15 -4.95
N ASN A 99 -8.79 -19.89 -4.53
CA ASN A 99 -9.00 -18.73 -5.40
C ASN A 99 -7.79 -17.79 -5.37
N LEU A 100 -6.61 -18.33 -5.07
CA LEU A 100 -5.37 -17.59 -5.19
C LEU A 100 -5.09 -17.32 -6.66
N GLU A 101 -4.71 -16.10 -6.96
CA GLU A 101 -4.26 -15.70 -8.29
C GLU A 101 -2.97 -14.90 -8.10
N ILE A 102 -1.90 -15.32 -8.72
CA ILE A 102 -0.62 -14.62 -8.73
C ILE A 102 -0.24 -14.32 -10.17
N ASN A 103 -0.09 -13.05 -10.48
CA ASN A 103 0.38 -12.58 -11.76
C ASN A 103 1.70 -11.84 -11.53
N TYR A 104 2.79 -12.31 -12.12
CA TYR A 104 4.10 -11.75 -11.85
C TYR A 104 4.94 -11.55 -13.12
N VAL A 105 5.91 -10.69 -12.99
CA VAL A 105 6.98 -10.47 -13.97
C VAL A 105 8.33 -10.48 -13.25
N VAL A 106 9.35 -10.92 -13.95
CA VAL A 106 10.74 -10.86 -13.47
C VAL A 106 11.44 -9.71 -14.16
N HIS A 107 12.12 -8.87 -13.39
CA HIS A 107 12.92 -7.76 -13.90
C HIS A 107 14.36 -7.89 -13.45
N THR A 108 15.28 -7.59 -14.34
CA THR A 108 16.70 -7.49 -14.01
C THR A 108 17.03 -6.05 -13.61
N LYS A 109 17.62 -5.85 -12.45
CA LYS A 109 18.07 -4.54 -11.97
C LYS A 109 19.27 -4.05 -12.77
N ILE A 110 19.18 -2.86 -13.33
CA ILE A 110 20.28 -2.22 -14.07
C ILE A 110 21.53 -2.04 -13.18
N ALA A 111 21.32 -1.73 -11.90
CA ALA A 111 22.40 -1.40 -10.98
C ALA A 111 23.34 -2.57 -10.63
N ASN A 112 22.84 -3.81 -10.63
CA ASN A 112 23.61 -4.97 -10.15
C ASN A 112 23.33 -6.28 -10.92
N GLY A 113 22.51 -6.25 -11.97
CA GLY A 113 22.17 -7.41 -12.80
C GLY A 113 21.25 -8.44 -12.12
N ARG A 114 20.85 -8.25 -10.86
CA ARG A 114 20.03 -9.22 -10.13
C ARG A 114 18.57 -9.15 -10.50
N ASN A 115 17.94 -10.30 -10.55
CA ASN A 115 16.51 -10.43 -10.79
C ASN A 115 15.69 -10.06 -9.53
N HIS A 116 14.55 -9.41 -9.75
CA HIS A 116 13.54 -9.12 -8.75
C HIS A 116 12.14 -9.29 -9.34
N ILE A 117 11.17 -9.49 -8.48
CA ILE A 117 9.82 -9.87 -8.88
C ILE A 117 8.86 -8.72 -8.57
N HIS A 118 8.04 -8.36 -9.56
CA HIS A 118 6.84 -7.56 -9.36
C HIS A 118 5.61 -8.39 -9.68
N ALA A 119 4.61 -8.34 -8.80
CA ALA A 119 3.40 -9.11 -8.96
C ALA A 119 2.15 -8.32 -8.53
N TYR A 120 1.00 -8.77 -8.99
CA TYR A 120 -0.28 -8.47 -8.37
C TYR A 120 -0.97 -9.78 -7.99
N VAL A 121 -1.44 -9.83 -6.75
CA VAL A 121 -1.91 -11.05 -6.13
C VAL A 121 -3.31 -10.85 -5.57
N LYS A 122 -4.22 -11.77 -5.87
CA LYS A 122 -5.56 -11.82 -5.30
C LYS A 122 -5.60 -12.94 -4.25
N THR A 123 -5.72 -12.57 -2.97
CA THR A 123 -5.73 -13.51 -1.85
C THR A 123 -6.62 -13.02 -0.72
N LYS A 124 -7.26 -13.96 -0.04
CA LYS A 124 -7.94 -13.76 1.26
C LYS A 124 -7.04 -14.15 2.42
N GLN A 125 -5.97 -14.92 2.17
CA GLN A 125 -5.06 -15.46 3.18
C GLN A 125 -3.70 -14.76 3.18
N LYS A 126 -3.71 -13.42 3.24
CA LYS A 126 -2.50 -12.57 3.17
C LYS A 126 -1.38 -13.04 4.11
N ARG A 127 -1.70 -13.44 5.36
CA ARG A 127 -0.69 -13.89 6.33
C ARG A 127 -0.03 -15.19 5.90
N LYS A 128 -0.81 -16.15 5.38
CA LYS A 128 -0.29 -17.43 4.91
C LYS A 128 0.60 -17.24 3.68
N LEU A 129 0.16 -16.44 2.71
CA LEU A 129 0.97 -16.09 1.54
C LEU A 129 2.32 -15.49 1.96
N VAL A 130 2.33 -14.51 2.87
CA VAL A 130 3.57 -13.89 3.38
C VAL A 130 4.45 -14.92 4.09
N SER A 131 3.89 -15.83 4.89
CA SER A 131 4.63 -16.87 5.56
C SER A 131 5.34 -17.80 4.56
N VAL A 132 4.65 -18.20 3.49
CA VAL A 132 5.23 -19.04 2.43
C VAL A 132 6.29 -18.29 1.62
N ILE A 133 6.07 -17.00 1.31
CA ILE A 133 7.07 -16.15 0.65
C ILE A 133 8.36 -16.10 1.49
N ASN A 134 8.25 -15.87 2.81
CA ASN A 134 9.41 -15.82 3.70
C ASN A 134 10.14 -17.17 3.80
N LEU A 135 9.43 -18.27 3.66
CA LEU A 135 10.02 -19.61 3.64
C LEU A 135 10.81 -19.84 2.35
N CYS A 136 10.21 -19.51 1.20
CA CYS A 136 10.84 -19.70 -0.11
C CYS A 136 11.99 -18.72 -0.36
N PHE A 137 11.72 -17.45 -0.17
CA PHE A 137 12.66 -16.37 -0.41
C PHE A 137 13.30 -15.91 0.90
N SER A 138 13.96 -16.84 1.60
CA SER A 138 14.60 -16.58 2.89
C SER A 138 15.59 -15.42 2.78
N ASN A 139 15.58 -14.52 3.78
CA ASN A 139 16.39 -13.30 3.84
C ASN A 139 16.14 -12.27 2.73
N SER A 140 15.12 -12.47 1.88
CA SER A 140 14.74 -11.50 0.85
C SER A 140 13.93 -10.35 1.43
N SER A 141 14.05 -9.16 0.86
CA SER A 141 13.11 -8.09 1.16
C SER A 141 11.84 -8.25 0.32
N TYR A 142 10.68 -8.00 0.93
CA TYR A 142 9.42 -7.99 0.21
C TYR A 142 8.55 -6.82 0.64
N LYS A 143 7.67 -6.39 -0.25
CA LYS A 143 6.66 -5.37 0.00
C LYS A 143 5.32 -5.85 -0.53
N LEU A 144 4.30 -5.86 0.32
CA LEU A 144 2.93 -6.24 -0.04
C LEU A 144 1.97 -5.13 0.36
N THR A 145 1.41 -4.42 -0.63
CA THR A 145 0.56 -3.23 -0.43
C THR A 145 -0.76 -3.36 -1.19
N ASP A 146 -1.77 -2.60 -0.75
CA ASP A 146 -3.03 -2.52 -1.48
C ASP A 146 -2.84 -1.87 -2.86
N VAL A 147 -3.43 -2.48 -3.88
CA VAL A 147 -3.54 -1.89 -5.22
C VAL A 147 -4.81 -1.05 -5.29
N PHE A 148 -4.69 0.23 -5.59
CA PHE A 148 -5.80 1.14 -5.78
C PHE A 148 -6.08 1.43 -7.26
N ASP A 149 -5.07 1.27 -8.10
CA ASP A 149 -5.13 1.39 -9.55
C ASP A 149 -4.43 0.17 -10.15
N LEU A 150 -5.22 -0.83 -10.54
CA LEU A 150 -4.67 -2.08 -11.07
C LEU A 150 -4.07 -1.87 -12.46
N ASN A 151 -4.74 -1.10 -13.31
CA ASN A 151 -4.25 -0.86 -14.68
C ASN A 151 -2.90 -0.14 -14.65
N GLY A 152 -2.79 0.94 -13.88
CA GLY A 152 -1.53 1.65 -13.72
C GLY A 152 -0.42 0.79 -13.10
N TRP A 153 -0.77 -0.17 -12.20
CA TRP A 153 0.21 -1.12 -11.68
C TRP A 153 0.67 -2.12 -12.73
N VAL A 154 -0.26 -2.66 -13.55
CA VAL A 154 0.06 -3.56 -14.67
C VAL A 154 0.94 -2.86 -15.70
N GLU A 155 0.58 -1.64 -16.13
CA GLU A 155 1.41 -0.84 -17.04
C GLU A 155 2.82 -0.60 -16.47
N TYR A 156 2.92 -0.30 -15.16
CA TYR A 156 4.21 -0.10 -14.50
C TYR A 156 5.08 -1.37 -14.56
N ILE A 157 4.55 -2.54 -14.24
CA ILE A 157 5.33 -3.78 -14.21
C ILE A 157 5.62 -4.35 -15.60
N THR A 158 4.88 -3.97 -16.63
CA THR A 158 5.11 -4.43 -18.03
C THR A 158 5.83 -3.40 -18.90
N ARG A 159 6.17 -2.23 -18.37
CA ARG A 159 6.76 -1.11 -19.14
C ARG A 159 8.05 -1.45 -19.89
N THR A 160 8.77 -2.49 -19.48
CA THR A 160 10.00 -2.98 -20.14
C THR A 160 9.75 -4.04 -21.20
N GLY A 161 8.48 -4.34 -21.52
CA GLY A 161 8.09 -5.44 -22.42
C GLY A 161 8.09 -6.81 -21.75
N ALA A 162 8.25 -6.88 -20.41
CA ALA A 162 8.20 -8.13 -19.67
C ALA A 162 6.81 -8.79 -19.77
N GLN A 163 6.81 -10.10 -20.02
CA GLN A 163 5.59 -10.90 -20.10
C GLN A 163 5.09 -11.27 -18.69
N ILE A 164 3.77 -11.20 -18.48
CA ILE A 164 3.14 -11.62 -17.23
C ILE A 164 3.00 -13.14 -17.24
N ILE A 165 3.49 -13.76 -16.17
CA ILE A 165 3.27 -15.18 -15.88
C ILE A 165 2.12 -15.25 -14.87
N THR A 166 1.12 -16.09 -15.14
CA THR A 166 -0.10 -16.24 -14.32
C THR A 166 -0.14 -17.63 -13.70
N LEU A 167 -0.34 -17.67 -12.38
CA LEU A 167 -0.64 -18.85 -11.58
C LEU A 167 -2.06 -18.70 -11.01
N ASN A 168 -2.97 -19.63 -11.33
CA ASN A 168 -4.37 -19.62 -10.93
C ASN A 168 -4.97 -21.03 -10.80
#